data_eb1cbdb9a5ad88eb8e819d0cb89b4edf
#
_entry.id   eb1cbdb9a5ad88eb8e819d0cb89b4edf
#
_cell.length_a   1.000
_cell.length_b   1.000
_cell.length_c   1.000
_cell.angle_alpha   90.00
_cell.angle_beta   90.00
_cell.angle_gamma   90.00
#
_symmetry.space_group_name_H-M   'P 1'
#
loop_
_entity.id
_entity.type
_entity.pdbx_description
1 polymer ?
#
loop_
_entity_poly.entity_id
_entity_poly.type
_entity_poly.pdbx_seq_one_letter_code
_entity_poly.pdbx_strand_id
1 'polypeptide(L)'
;VLEIATGATVALDWYSSFLTTDQYSEVMSQIDGNFVGLGIELKPQADFLDVINVISTGPAGQGGLEAGDRIVSVDRRTVTQLGGTHAADLLRGPEGSSVELNVQSPNGSFRVLRLKRARVDIPSVEAHRIIDHSDGVGYLKVSSFQRTTRQEVSTALWKLHRQGMR
;
A
#
# COMPACT_ATOMS: atom_id res chain seq x y z
N VAL A 1 -31.03 1.08 8.90
CA VAL A 1 -31.22 1.56 7.50
C VAL A 1 -30.17 0.91 6.60
N LEU A 2 -28.90 0.87 7.01
CA LEU A 2 -27.80 0.29 6.21
C LEU A 2 -28.00 -1.21 5.94
N GLU A 3 -28.37 -1.98 6.95
CA GLU A 3 -28.61 -3.44 6.85
C GLU A 3 -29.76 -3.76 5.89
N ILE A 4 -30.78 -2.92 5.85
CA ILE A 4 -31.93 -3.08 4.93
C ILE A 4 -31.47 -2.84 3.48
N ALA A 5 -30.67 -1.80 3.22
CA ALA A 5 -30.14 -1.49 1.91
C ALA A 5 -29.23 -2.60 1.40
N THR A 6 -28.32 -3.10 2.26
CA THR A 6 -27.44 -4.22 1.94
C THR A 6 -28.23 -5.51 1.66
N GLY A 7 -29.25 -5.83 2.48
CA GLY A 7 -30.10 -7.00 2.26
C GLY A 7 -30.91 -6.90 0.97
N ALA A 8 -31.39 -5.71 0.60
CA ALA A 8 -32.14 -5.51 -0.64
C ALA A 8 -31.26 -5.69 -1.89
N THR A 9 -30.00 -5.23 -1.86
CA THR A 9 -29.09 -5.37 -3.00
C THR A 9 -28.60 -6.81 -3.20
N VAL A 10 -28.34 -7.56 -2.12
CA VAL A 10 -27.99 -8.99 -2.19
C VAL A 10 -29.11 -9.83 -2.81
N ALA A 11 -30.38 -9.39 -2.72
CA ALA A 11 -31.53 -10.06 -3.32
C ALA A 11 -31.66 -9.81 -4.83
N LEU A 12 -30.93 -8.85 -5.41
CA LEU A 12 -30.99 -8.54 -6.83
C LEU A 12 -30.14 -9.50 -7.66
N ASP A 13 -28.83 -9.51 -7.47
CA ASP A 13 -27.90 -10.39 -8.16
C ASP A 13 -26.51 -10.39 -7.45
N TRP A 14 -25.59 -11.21 -7.98
CA TRP A 14 -24.21 -11.34 -7.44
C TRP A 14 -23.33 -10.12 -7.70
N TYR A 15 -23.73 -9.21 -8.57
CA TYR A 15 -22.96 -8.04 -8.99
C TYR A 15 -23.49 -6.74 -8.38
N SER A 16 -24.68 -6.81 -7.76
CA SER A 16 -25.29 -5.65 -7.11
C SER A 16 -24.84 -5.53 -5.66
N SER A 17 -24.25 -4.41 -5.29
CA SER A 17 -23.82 -4.13 -3.93
C SER A 17 -24.12 -2.69 -3.53
N PHE A 18 -24.43 -2.49 -2.26
CA PHE A 18 -24.55 -1.16 -1.67
C PHE A 18 -23.22 -0.80 -1.01
N LEU A 19 -22.68 0.35 -1.40
CA LEU A 19 -21.46 0.87 -0.81
C LEU A 19 -21.77 2.10 0.05
N THR A 20 -21.17 2.16 1.23
CA THR A 20 -21.11 3.40 2.01
C THR A 20 -20.20 4.41 1.30
N THR A 21 -20.26 5.68 1.71
CA THR A 21 -19.37 6.71 1.16
C THR A 21 -17.89 6.33 1.29
N ASP A 22 -17.51 5.75 2.45
CA ASP A 22 -16.13 5.33 2.70
C ASP A 22 -15.74 4.15 1.82
N GLN A 23 -16.59 3.14 1.70
CA GLN A 23 -16.38 1.98 0.81
C GLN A 23 -16.30 2.41 -0.67
N TYR A 24 -17.16 3.34 -1.08
CA TYR A 24 -17.11 3.89 -2.44
C TYR A 24 -15.77 4.61 -2.69
N SER A 25 -15.33 5.42 -1.74
CA SER A 25 -14.05 6.13 -1.83
C SER A 25 -12.87 5.16 -1.90
N GLU A 26 -12.92 4.06 -1.14
CA GLU A 26 -11.89 3.01 -1.18
C GLU A 26 -11.86 2.29 -2.53
N VAL A 27 -13.00 1.91 -3.08
CA VAL A 27 -13.10 1.30 -4.41
C VAL A 27 -12.58 2.24 -5.49
N MET A 28 -12.95 3.53 -5.44
CA MET A 28 -12.46 4.52 -6.40
C MET A 28 -10.94 4.72 -6.29
N SER A 29 -10.40 4.73 -5.08
CA SER A 29 -8.96 4.80 -4.84
C SER A 29 -8.20 3.60 -5.43
N GLN A 30 -8.76 2.40 -5.32
CA GLN A 30 -8.19 1.19 -5.95
C GLN A 30 -8.20 1.28 -7.48
N ILE A 31 -9.29 1.79 -8.07
CA ILE A 31 -9.39 2.02 -9.52
C ILE A 31 -8.39 3.08 -9.98
N ASP A 32 -8.23 4.15 -9.22
CA ASP A 32 -7.28 5.21 -9.51
C ASP A 32 -5.82 4.81 -9.24
N GLY A 33 -5.60 3.70 -8.51
CA GLY A 33 -4.27 3.19 -8.20
C GLY A 33 -3.55 3.97 -7.11
N ASN A 34 -4.30 4.56 -6.19
CA ASN A 34 -3.74 5.31 -5.08
C ASN A 34 -4.56 5.10 -3.81
N PHE A 35 -3.98 5.44 -2.69
CA PHE A 35 -4.67 5.47 -1.39
C PHE A 35 -4.08 6.56 -0.51
N VAL A 36 -4.84 6.99 0.50
CA VAL A 36 -4.33 7.92 1.51
C VAL A 36 -3.72 7.12 2.66
N GLY A 37 -2.44 7.36 2.93
CA GLY A 37 -1.74 6.64 3.98
C GLY A 37 -0.25 6.98 4.07
N LEU A 38 0.53 6.03 4.56
CA LEU A 38 1.98 6.16 4.73
C LEU A 38 2.79 5.46 3.62
N GLY A 39 2.17 4.57 2.84
CA GLY A 39 2.87 3.80 1.81
C GLY A 39 3.67 2.63 2.38
N ILE A 40 3.09 1.88 3.32
CA ILE A 40 3.74 0.72 3.97
C ILE A 40 2.84 -0.51 3.92
N GLU A 41 3.47 -1.64 3.69
CA GLU A 41 2.87 -2.96 3.87
C GLU A 41 3.35 -3.52 5.21
N LEU A 42 2.39 -3.93 6.03
CA LEU A 42 2.64 -4.34 7.41
C LEU A 42 2.10 -5.73 7.68
N LYS A 43 2.81 -6.45 8.56
CA LYS A 43 2.32 -7.69 9.16
C LYS A 43 2.16 -7.47 10.67
N PRO A 44 0.92 -7.41 11.18
CA PRO A 44 0.68 -7.27 12.61
C PRO A 44 1.21 -8.47 13.40
N GLN A 45 1.91 -8.19 14.50
CA GLN A 45 2.36 -9.14 15.51
C GLN A 45 1.78 -8.72 16.88
N ALA A 46 1.99 -9.53 17.91
CA ALA A 46 1.47 -9.23 19.25
C ALA A 46 2.08 -7.93 19.84
N ASP A 47 3.38 -7.73 19.63
CA ASP A 47 4.16 -6.68 20.31
C ASP A 47 4.65 -5.56 19.38
N PHE A 48 4.56 -5.75 18.06
CA PHE A 48 5.02 -4.82 17.05
C PHE A 48 4.30 -5.03 15.71
N LEU A 49 4.50 -4.10 14.79
CA LEU A 49 4.12 -4.26 13.39
C LEU A 49 5.39 -4.45 12.58
N ASP A 50 5.54 -5.60 11.91
CA ASP A 50 6.65 -5.82 10.98
C ASP A 50 6.41 -5.00 9.70
N VAL A 51 7.41 -4.24 9.28
CA VAL A 51 7.42 -3.52 8.01
C VAL A 51 7.92 -4.47 6.92
N ILE A 52 7.01 -4.95 6.09
CA ILE A 52 7.32 -5.91 5.01
C ILE A 52 7.83 -5.19 3.77
N ASN A 53 7.17 -4.09 3.41
CA ASN A 53 7.52 -3.32 2.23
C ASN A 53 7.24 -1.83 2.46
N VAL A 54 8.00 -0.95 1.81
CA VAL A 54 7.85 0.50 1.87
C VAL A 54 7.88 1.07 0.46
N ILE A 55 6.85 1.82 0.11
CA ILE A 55 6.83 2.58 -1.14
C ILE A 55 7.78 3.77 -0.98
N SER A 56 8.89 3.76 -1.68
CA SER A 56 9.99 4.73 -1.53
C SER A 56 9.54 6.18 -1.79
N THR A 57 8.58 6.38 -2.68
CA THR A 57 7.98 7.68 -3.00
C THR A 57 6.92 8.13 -2.00
N GLY A 58 6.46 7.23 -1.13
CA GLY A 58 5.46 7.51 -0.10
C GLY A 58 6.04 8.20 1.14
N PRO A 59 5.15 8.69 2.04
CA PRO A 59 5.56 9.39 3.26
C PRO A 59 6.52 8.60 4.15
N ALA A 60 6.32 7.28 4.26
CA ALA A 60 7.16 6.42 5.08
C ALA A 60 8.58 6.27 4.51
N GLY A 61 8.69 6.02 3.20
CA GLY A 61 9.99 5.93 2.53
C GLY A 61 10.76 7.24 2.59
N GLN A 62 10.09 8.37 2.33
CA GLN A 62 10.69 9.70 2.46
C GLN A 62 11.07 10.03 3.91
N GLY A 63 10.34 9.49 4.89
CA GLY A 63 10.63 9.64 6.31
C GLY A 63 11.70 8.70 6.86
N GLY A 64 12.30 7.83 6.01
CA GLY A 64 13.39 6.94 6.39
C GLY A 64 12.93 5.64 7.06
N LEU A 65 11.68 5.20 6.84
CA LEU A 65 11.24 3.86 7.21
C LEU A 65 11.69 2.87 6.13
N GLU A 66 12.17 1.71 6.55
CA GLU A 66 12.70 0.68 5.66
C GLU A 66 12.04 -0.67 5.91
N ALA A 67 12.06 -1.54 4.89
CA ALA A 67 11.62 -2.93 5.05
C ALA A 67 12.52 -3.66 6.08
N GLY A 68 11.90 -4.43 6.98
CA GLY A 68 12.56 -5.08 8.10
C GLY A 68 12.58 -4.26 9.39
N ASP A 69 12.15 -3.01 9.37
CA ASP A 69 11.89 -2.23 10.58
C ASP A 69 10.67 -2.80 11.34
N ARG A 70 10.61 -2.51 12.65
CA ARG A 70 9.49 -2.87 13.51
C ARG A 70 8.89 -1.63 14.15
N ILE A 71 7.62 -1.39 13.96
CA ILE A 71 6.91 -0.31 14.64
C ILE A 71 6.46 -0.84 15.99
N VAL A 72 6.98 -0.27 17.07
CA VAL A 72 6.71 -0.69 18.46
C VAL A 72 5.69 0.21 19.16
N SER A 73 5.49 1.45 18.69
CA SER A 73 4.41 2.31 19.17
C SER A 73 3.90 3.24 18.08
N VAL A 74 2.61 3.59 18.19
CA VAL A 74 1.89 4.55 17.33
C VAL A 74 1.27 5.61 18.25
N ASP A 75 1.55 6.89 17.98
CA ASP A 75 1.09 8.03 18.77
C ASP A 75 1.31 7.84 20.29
N ARG A 76 2.52 7.40 20.66
CA ARG A 76 3.00 7.13 22.03
C ARG A 76 2.29 5.96 22.75
N ARG A 77 1.48 5.18 22.06
CA ARG A 77 0.83 3.99 22.59
C ARG A 77 1.53 2.76 22.04
N THR A 78 1.94 1.83 22.88
CA THR A 78 2.66 0.63 22.44
C THR A 78 1.74 -0.31 21.69
N VAL A 79 2.29 -1.05 20.71
CA VAL A 79 1.53 -2.05 19.95
C VAL A 79 1.03 -3.14 20.89
N THR A 80 1.78 -3.51 21.92
CA THR A 80 1.37 -4.45 22.98
C THR A 80 0.08 -4.02 23.69
N GLN A 81 -0.08 -2.70 23.96
CA GLN A 81 -1.29 -2.17 24.60
C GLN A 81 -2.49 -2.08 23.66
N LEU A 82 -2.23 -1.80 22.38
CA LEU A 82 -3.26 -1.62 21.36
C LEU A 82 -3.74 -2.95 20.75
N GLY A 83 -2.85 -3.92 20.66
CA GLY A 83 -2.99 -5.06 19.77
C GLY A 83 -2.59 -4.71 18.34
N GLY A 84 -1.94 -5.65 17.64
CA GLY A 84 -1.35 -5.39 16.32
C GLY A 84 -2.35 -4.88 15.28
N THR A 85 -3.56 -5.44 15.21
CA THR A 85 -4.58 -5.01 14.24
C THR A 85 -5.03 -3.57 14.50
N HIS A 86 -5.33 -3.22 15.75
CA HIS A 86 -5.75 -1.87 16.09
C HIS A 86 -4.62 -0.84 15.90
N ALA A 87 -3.39 -1.22 16.21
CA ALA A 87 -2.23 -0.38 15.94
C ALA A 87 -2.06 -0.11 14.43
N ALA A 88 -2.27 -1.12 13.58
CA ALA A 88 -2.24 -0.95 12.13
C ALA A 88 -3.36 -0.03 11.62
N ASP A 89 -4.56 -0.11 12.19
CA ASP A 89 -5.67 0.79 11.84
C ASP A 89 -5.36 2.26 12.18
N LEU A 90 -4.65 2.52 13.28
CA LEU A 90 -4.23 3.87 13.66
C LEU A 90 -3.23 4.50 12.67
N LEU A 91 -2.59 3.71 11.82
CA LEU A 91 -1.72 4.24 10.75
C LEU A 91 -2.51 4.83 9.60
N ARG A 92 -3.77 4.44 9.45
CA ARG A 92 -4.71 5.06 8.51
C ARG A 92 -5.22 6.37 9.08
N GLY A 93 -5.77 7.22 8.22
CA GLY A 93 -6.38 8.48 8.65
C GLY A 93 -6.46 9.49 7.51
N PRO A 94 -7.04 10.68 7.78
CA PRO A 94 -7.24 11.71 6.77
C PRO A 94 -5.92 12.18 6.15
N GLU A 95 -5.98 12.53 4.86
CA GLU A 95 -4.86 13.16 4.17
C GLU A 95 -4.39 14.40 4.91
N GLY A 96 -3.09 14.58 5.00
CA GLY A 96 -2.48 15.72 5.71
C GLY A 96 -2.37 15.57 7.22
N SER A 97 -3.03 14.58 7.83
CA SER A 97 -2.86 14.29 9.26
C SER A 97 -1.50 13.64 9.54
N SER A 98 -0.98 13.85 10.75
CA SER A 98 0.32 13.32 11.16
C SER A 98 0.16 12.13 12.10
N VAL A 99 1.17 11.26 12.11
CA VAL A 99 1.31 10.16 13.05
C VAL A 99 2.75 10.08 13.53
N GLU A 100 2.94 9.79 14.81
CA GLU A 100 4.25 9.56 15.43
C GLU A 100 4.48 8.06 15.62
N LEU A 101 5.59 7.55 15.08
CA LEU A 101 5.96 6.14 15.16
C LEU A 101 7.26 6.00 15.94
N ASN A 102 7.30 5.07 16.89
CA ASN A 102 8.57 4.61 17.45
C ASN A 102 8.95 3.32 16.73
N VAL A 103 10.11 3.34 16.09
CA VAL A 103 10.57 2.30 15.19
C VAL A 103 11.85 1.69 15.71
N GLN A 104 11.92 0.37 15.73
CA GLN A 104 13.12 -0.40 16.00
C GLN A 104 13.69 -0.91 14.67
N SER A 105 14.94 -0.55 14.38
CA SER A 105 15.65 -1.07 13.21
C SER A 105 16.15 -2.50 13.43
N PRO A 106 16.48 -3.26 12.38
CA PRO A 106 17.04 -4.61 12.52
C PRO A 106 18.33 -4.68 13.34
N ASN A 107 19.10 -3.61 13.40
CA ASN A 107 20.30 -3.49 14.24
C ASN A 107 20.01 -3.23 15.73
N GLY A 108 18.71 -3.17 16.11
CA GLY A 108 18.27 -2.92 17.48
C GLY A 108 18.16 -1.46 17.90
N SER A 109 18.55 -0.50 17.05
CA SER A 109 18.43 0.92 17.36
C SER A 109 16.97 1.39 17.28
N PHE A 110 16.61 2.35 18.15
CA PHE A 110 15.29 2.97 18.15
C PHE A 110 15.35 4.38 17.56
N ARG A 111 14.31 4.74 16.81
CA ARG A 111 14.13 6.10 16.30
C ARG A 111 12.65 6.48 16.27
N VAL A 112 12.38 7.78 16.42
CA VAL A 112 11.04 8.32 16.34
C VAL A 112 10.87 8.99 14.98
N LEU A 113 9.83 8.59 14.25
CA LEU A 113 9.47 9.17 12.97
C LEU A 113 8.13 9.89 13.10
N ARG A 114 8.05 11.12 12.59
CA ARG A 114 6.79 11.85 12.45
C ARG A 114 6.46 11.94 10.98
N LEU A 115 5.42 11.22 10.59
CA LEU A 115 5.02 11.07 9.19
C LEU A 115 3.69 11.77 8.97
N LYS A 116 3.55 12.42 7.81
CA LYS A 116 2.30 13.04 7.39
C LYS A 116 1.63 12.15 6.36
N ARG A 117 0.39 11.75 6.59
CA ARG A 117 -0.36 10.93 5.64
C ARG A 117 -0.59 11.70 4.36
N ALA A 118 -0.35 11.07 3.24
CA ALA A 118 -0.53 11.66 1.92
C ALA A 118 -1.11 10.62 0.96
N ARG A 119 -1.52 11.07 -0.20
CA ARG A 119 -1.87 10.18 -1.31
C ARG A 119 -0.62 9.47 -1.78
N VAL A 120 -0.70 8.15 -1.86
CA VAL A 120 0.39 7.24 -2.28
C VAL A 120 -0.08 6.52 -3.53
N ASP A 121 0.69 6.63 -4.60
CA ASP A 121 0.44 5.91 -5.84
C ASP A 121 1.02 4.50 -5.74
N ILE A 122 0.21 3.49 -6.06
CA ILE A 122 0.63 2.09 -6.11
C ILE A 122 0.89 1.75 -7.57
N PRO A 123 2.12 1.43 -7.97
CA PRO A 123 2.39 1.02 -9.35
C PRO A 123 1.64 -0.28 -9.68
N SER A 124 0.96 -0.31 -10.82
CA SER A 124 0.33 -1.53 -11.33
C SER A 124 1.35 -2.49 -11.95
N VAL A 125 2.51 -1.98 -12.38
CA VAL A 125 3.63 -2.76 -12.90
C VAL A 125 4.69 -2.96 -11.81
N GLU A 126 4.73 -4.17 -11.22
CA GLU A 126 5.66 -4.49 -10.12
C GLU A 126 7.07 -4.82 -10.60
N ALA A 127 7.19 -5.49 -11.74
CA ALA A 127 8.48 -5.93 -12.25
C ALA A 127 8.52 -5.93 -13.78
N HIS A 128 9.68 -5.57 -14.30
CA HIS A 128 9.99 -5.71 -15.71
C HIS A 128 11.50 -6.02 -15.87
N ARG A 129 11.84 -7.08 -16.61
CA ARG A 129 13.22 -7.50 -16.83
C ARG A 129 13.34 -8.34 -18.10
N ILE A 130 14.53 -8.39 -18.68
CA ILE A 130 14.87 -9.39 -19.70
C ILE A 130 15.15 -10.72 -18.99
N ILE A 131 14.47 -11.79 -19.39
CA ILE A 131 14.69 -13.14 -18.87
C ILE A 131 15.56 -13.98 -19.80
N ASP A 132 15.59 -13.65 -21.10
CA ASP A 132 16.48 -14.24 -22.07
C ASP A 132 17.04 -13.15 -22.99
N HIS A 133 18.34 -12.92 -22.90
CA HIS A 133 19.05 -11.95 -23.73
C HIS A 133 19.34 -12.46 -25.13
N SER A 134 19.43 -13.80 -25.34
CA SER A 134 19.70 -14.39 -26.65
C SER A 134 18.49 -14.29 -27.56
N ASP A 135 17.33 -14.59 -27.04
CA ASP A 135 16.06 -14.57 -27.78
C ASP A 135 15.32 -13.23 -27.64
N GLY A 136 15.80 -12.33 -26.76
CA GLY A 136 15.20 -11.03 -26.52
C GLY A 136 13.85 -11.12 -25.80
N VAL A 137 13.68 -12.10 -24.89
CA VAL A 137 12.42 -12.31 -24.16
C VAL A 137 12.36 -11.43 -22.93
N GLY A 138 11.35 -10.54 -22.89
CA GLY A 138 11.04 -9.68 -21.74
C GLY A 138 9.97 -10.27 -20.83
N TYR A 139 10.09 -10.00 -19.53
CA TYR A 139 9.08 -10.33 -18.51
C TYR A 139 8.50 -9.06 -17.94
N LEU A 140 7.17 -9.03 -17.80
CA LEU A 140 6.42 -7.95 -17.20
C LEU A 140 5.41 -8.55 -16.20
N LYS A 141 5.36 -8.04 -14.96
CA LYS A 141 4.35 -8.43 -13.98
C LYS A 141 3.41 -7.25 -13.71
N VAL A 142 2.15 -7.45 -14.01
CA VAL A 142 1.05 -6.52 -13.66
C VAL A 142 0.32 -7.11 -12.46
N SER A 143 0.29 -6.39 -11.35
CA SER A 143 -0.35 -6.81 -10.09
C SER A 143 -1.83 -6.41 -10.01
N SER A 144 -2.19 -5.31 -10.68
CA SER A 144 -3.55 -4.78 -10.66
C SER A 144 -3.84 -4.00 -11.95
N PHE A 145 -5.13 -3.87 -12.27
CA PHE A 145 -5.57 -3.05 -13.38
C PHE A 145 -6.18 -1.75 -12.85
N GLN A 146 -5.49 -0.66 -13.11
CA GLN A 146 -5.81 0.69 -12.65
C GLN A 146 -5.88 1.64 -13.84
N ARG A 147 -6.33 2.86 -13.61
CA ARG A 147 -6.38 3.90 -14.64
C ARG A 147 -5.00 4.19 -15.26
N THR A 148 -3.93 4.05 -14.47
CA THR A 148 -2.53 4.28 -14.88
C THR A 148 -1.87 3.09 -15.57
N THR A 149 -2.44 1.86 -15.47
CA THR A 149 -1.83 0.61 -15.94
C THR A 149 -1.41 0.67 -17.41
N ARG A 150 -2.24 1.24 -18.28
CA ARG A 150 -1.90 1.37 -19.71
C ARG A 150 -0.59 2.13 -19.92
N GLN A 151 -0.42 3.25 -19.22
CA GLN A 151 0.78 4.07 -19.35
C GLN A 151 2.00 3.41 -18.74
N GLU A 152 1.83 2.76 -17.60
CA GLU A 152 2.91 2.04 -16.91
C GLU A 152 3.41 0.84 -17.73
N VAL A 153 2.49 0.03 -18.28
CA VAL A 153 2.83 -1.07 -19.19
C VAL A 153 3.55 -0.55 -20.43
N SER A 154 3.05 0.51 -21.07
CA SER A 154 3.72 1.12 -22.22
C SER A 154 5.15 1.56 -21.88
N THR A 155 5.33 2.22 -20.74
CA THR A 155 6.64 2.66 -20.27
C THR A 155 7.58 1.48 -19.99
N ALA A 156 7.08 0.43 -19.36
CA ALA A 156 7.85 -0.79 -19.07
C ALA A 156 8.26 -1.52 -20.35
N LEU A 157 7.35 -1.66 -21.33
CA LEU A 157 7.66 -2.27 -22.63
C LEU A 157 8.74 -1.48 -23.39
N TRP A 158 8.67 -0.15 -23.40
CA TRP A 158 9.70 0.69 -24.00
C TRP A 158 11.06 0.54 -23.31
N LYS A 159 11.08 0.40 -21.97
CA LYS A 159 12.33 0.12 -21.24
C LYS A 159 12.89 -1.24 -21.61
N LEU A 160 12.05 -2.30 -21.66
CA LEU A 160 12.47 -3.65 -22.06
C LEU A 160 12.99 -3.67 -23.51
N HIS A 161 12.30 -2.97 -24.41
CA HIS A 161 12.76 -2.87 -25.81
C HIS A 161 14.15 -2.23 -25.91
N ARG A 162 14.41 -1.15 -25.16
CA ARG A 162 15.75 -0.52 -25.11
C ARG A 162 16.82 -1.42 -24.50
N GLN A 163 16.43 -2.40 -23.69
CA GLN A 163 17.32 -3.40 -23.09
C GLN A 163 17.54 -4.63 -23.97
N GLY A 164 16.93 -4.68 -25.16
CA GLY A 164 17.12 -5.73 -26.13
C GLY A 164 15.96 -6.72 -26.29
N MET A 165 14.78 -6.40 -25.72
CA MET A 165 13.56 -7.16 -26.02
C MET A 165 13.19 -7.00 -27.49
N ARG A 166 12.83 -8.10 -28.13
CA ARG A 166 12.44 -8.19 -29.55
C ARG A 166 10.96 -8.53 -29.69
#